data_aded009a9fd94c1dff25c1615dfeded9
#
_entry.id   aded009a9fd94c1dff25c1615dfeded9
#
_cell.length_a   1.000
_cell.length_b   1.000
_cell.length_c   1.000
_cell.angle_alpha   90.00
_cell.angle_beta   90.00
_cell.angle_gamma   90.00
#
_symmetry.space_group_name_H-M   'P 1'
#
loop_
_entity.id
_entity.type
_entity.pdbx_description
1 polymer ?
#
loop_
_entity_poly.entity_id
_entity_poly.type
_entity_poly.pdbx_seq_one_letter_code
_entity_poly.pdbx_strand_id
1 'polypeptide(L)'
;MRSSRLGFWIGLSLFTHGAGAQSPPPASDAAIVEWPVYGGNLASQFYSPLDQINARNVKDLKVAWRWSGANFGPTPELKSENTPLMIGGVLYATAGATRNVVAIDAKSGETLWIWRPNEGNRFNEGPRKMSGRGVAYWSGGADDKRVFVVTPGFFLWSLDATTGLPKREFGEAGVVDLRRGLRGPTEHIEAGSSSPAIVVGDVVIVGPAGGIGARMSSKTQAKLDVRGFDVRTGKLLWTFHTIPEKGELGY
;
A
#
# COMPACT_ATOMS: atom_id res chain seq x y z
N MET A 1 -90.60 7.99 -45.46
CA MET A 1 -89.40 8.71 -45.01
C MET A 1 -88.87 8.02 -43.78
N ARG A 2 -87.85 7.22 -43.93
CA ARG A 2 -87.22 6.42 -42.86
C ARG A 2 -85.80 6.99 -42.58
N SER A 3 -85.57 7.52 -41.39
CA SER A 3 -84.29 7.97 -40.97
C SER A 3 -83.57 6.84 -40.23
N SER A 4 -82.44 6.38 -40.79
CA SER A 4 -81.52 5.40 -40.17
C SER A 4 -80.58 6.15 -39.26
N ARG A 5 -80.47 5.74 -37.97
CA ARG A 5 -79.46 6.21 -37.01
C ARG A 5 -78.34 5.19 -37.05
N LEU A 6 -77.13 5.64 -37.39
CA LEU A 6 -75.89 4.91 -37.26
C LEU A 6 -75.43 5.04 -35.84
N GLY A 7 -75.31 3.93 -35.11
CA GLY A 7 -74.66 3.91 -33.77
C GLY A 7 -73.16 3.67 -33.92
N PHE A 8 -72.39 4.58 -33.39
CA PHE A 8 -70.90 4.46 -33.31
C PHE A 8 -70.54 3.75 -32.03
N TRP A 9 -69.92 2.57 -32.10
CA TRP A 9 -69.35 1.87 -30.98
C TRP A 9 -67.87 2.23 -30.89
N ILE A 10 -67.45 2.90 -29.80
CA ILE A 10 -66.08 3.14 -29.50
C ILE A 10 -65.59 1.97 -28.62
N GLY A 11 -64.81 1.09 -29.21
CA GLY A 11 -64.13 0.03 -28.46
C GLY A 11 -62.96 0.59 -27.69
N LEU A 12 -63.06 0.60 -26.37
CA LEU A 12 -61.97 0.96 -25.45
C LEU A 12 -61.06 -0.25 -25.28
N SER A 13 -59.90 -0.29 -26.00
CA SER A 13 -58.86 -1.30 -25.82
C SER A 13 -58.01 -0.92 -24.62
N LEU A 14 -58.16 -1.63 -23.51
CA LEU A 14 -57.27 -1.58 -22.37
C LEU A 14 -55.94 -2.30 -22.71
N PHE A 15 -54.89 -1.54 -23.02
CA PHE A 15 -53.53 -2.08 -23.06
C PHE A 15 -53.01 -2.24 -21.61
N THR A 16 -53.02 -3.44 -21.07
CA THR A 16 -52.29 -3.79 -19.87
C THR A 16 -50.83 -3.86 -20.22
N HIS A 17 -50.06 -2.82 -19.88
CA HIS A 17 -48.60 -2.88 -19.87
C HIS A 17 -48.19 -3.77 -18.68
N GLY A 18 -47.90 -5.03 -18.95
CA GLY A 18 -47.20 -5.88 -18.04
C GLY A 18 -45.77 -5.31 -17.83
N ALA A 19 -45.53 -4.72 -16.68
CA ALA A 19 -44.17 -4.42 -16.26
C ALA A 19 -43.45 -5.75 -16.05
N GLY A 20 -42.77 -6.24 -17.07
CA GLY A 20 -41.81 -7.32 -16.96
C GLY A 20 -40.71 -6.87 -16.02
N ALA A 21 -40.63 -7.49 -14.85
CA ALA A 21 -39.46 -7.35 -14.00
C ALA A 21 -38.24 -7.85 -14.77
N GLN A 22 -37.47 -6.93 -15.34
CA GLN A 22 -36.16 -7.27 -15.88
C GLN A 22 -35.32 -7.83 -14.77
N SER A 23 -34.92 -9.10 -14.90
CA SER A 23 -33.90 -9.68 -14.07
C SER A 23 -32.68 -8.74 -14.09
N PRO A 24 -32.04 -8.47 -12.93
CA PRO A 24 -30.82 -7.68 -12.92
C PRO A 24 -29.83 -8.35 -13.89
N PRO A 25 -29.07 -7.59 -14.68
CA PRO A 25 -28.04 -8.16 -15.53
C PRO A 25 -27.13 -9.02 -14.66
N PRO A 26 -26.59 -10.14 -15.18
CA PRO A 26 -25.62 -10.95 -14.46
C PRO A 26 -24.51 -9.98 -14.01
N ALA A 27 -24.05 -10.13 -12.77
CA ALA A 27 -22.95 -9.35 -12.24
C ALA A 27 -21.84 -9.42 -13.30
N SER A 28 -21.59 -8.32 -13.99
CA SER A 28 -20.45 -8.20 -14.89
C SER A 28 -19.24 -8.65 -14.08
N ASP A 29 -18.30 -9.37 -14.70
CA ASP A 29 -16.99 -9.61 -14.14
C ASP A 29 -16.49 -8.24 -13.67
N ALA A 30 -16.72 -7.94 -12.40
CA ALA A 30 -16.38 -6.64 -11.83
C ALA A 30 -14.89 -6.54 -11.97
N ALA A 31 -14.43 -5.61 -12.82
CA ALA A 31 -13.02 -5.38 -13.03
C ALA A 31 -12.35 -5.32 -11.67
N ILE A 32 -11.37 -6.19 -11.43
CA ILE A 32 -10.62 -6.19 -10.15
C ILE A 32 -9.97 -4.82 -10.05
N VAL A 33 -10.45 -4.01 -9.13
CA VAL A 33 -9.86 -2.70 -8.85
C VAL A 33 -8.75 -2.91 -7.85
N GLU A 34 -7.53 -2.72 -8.31
CA GLU A 34 -6.34 -2.84 -7.49
C GLU A 34 -6.05 -1.57 -6.69
N TRP A 35 -5.29 -1.73 -5.61
CA TRP A 35 -4.75 -0.64 -4.80
C TRP A 35 -3.23 -0.80 -4.71
N PRO A 36 -2.48 -0.49 -5.81
CA PRO A 36 -1.09 -0.90 -5.96
C PRO A 36 -0.08 -0.01 -5.23
N VAL A 37 -0.50 1.16 -4.76
CA VAL A 37 0.35 2.10 -4.02
C VAL A 37 -0.42 2.69 -2.84
N TYR A 38 0.30 3.23 -1.85
CA TYR A 38 -0.25 3.77 -0.60
C TYR A 38 -1.46 4.71 -0.81
N GLY A 39 -1.40 5.61 -1.77
CA GLY A 39 -2.48 6.58 -2.08
C GLY A 39 -3.46 6.11 -3.17
N GLY A 40 -3.49 4.82 -3.50
CA GLY A 40 -4.30 4.24 -4.58
C GLY A 40 -3.65 4.37 -5.95
N ASN A 41 -3.04 5.51 -6.23
CA ASN A 41 -2.24 5.78 -7.42
C ASN A 41 -1.09 6.77 -7.11
N LEU A 42 -0.20 7.02 -8.07
CA LEU A 42 0.95 7.91 -7.88
C LEU A 42 0.56 9.38 -7.65
N ALA A 43 -0.66 9.78 -7.99
CA ALA A 43 -1.20 11.11 -7.68
C ALA A 43 -1.78 11.19 -6.25
N SER A 44 -1.74 10.09 -5.47
CA SER A 44 -2.25 9.99 -4.10
C SER A 44 -3.70 10.49 -3.96
N GLN A 45 -4.56 10.08 -4.88
CA GLN A 45 -5.95 10.54 -4.93
C GLN A 45 -6.85 9.85 -3.91
N PHE A 46 -6.47 8.70 -3.36
CA PHE A 46 -7.27 7.90 -2.41
C PHE A 46 -8.68 7.61 -2.93
N TYR A 47 -8.81 7.42 -4.22
CA TYR A 47 -10.08 7.21 -4.90
C TYR A 47 -10.20 5.77 -5.41
N SER A 48 -11.36 5.14 -5.15
CA SER A 48 -11.75 3.86 -5.74
C SER A 48 -12.99 4.07 -6.63
N PRO A 49 -13.00 3.57 -7.88
CA PRO A 49 -14.17 3.63 -8.75
C PRO A 49 -15.25 2.58 -8.41
N LEU A 50 -15.04 1.76 -7.36
CA LEU A 50 -16.01 0.75 -6.95
C LEU A 50 -17.30 1.41 -6.42
N ASP A 51 -18.46 0.94 -6.91
CA ASP A 51 -19.78 1.46 -6.58
C ASP A 51 -20.75 0.40 -6.00
N GLN A 52 -20.25 -0.83 -5.79
CA GLN A 52 -21.07 -1.93 -5.25
C GLN A 52 -21.61 -1.60 -3.85
N ILE A 53 -20.87 -0.79 -3.07
CA ILE A 53 -21.32 -0.31 -1.76
C ILE A 53 -21.82 1.12 -1.93
N ASN A 54 -23.09 1.35 -1.54
CA ASN A 54 -23.76 2.64 -1.68
C ASN A 54 -24.72 2.88 -0.51
N ALA A 55 -25.36 4.06 -0.45
CA ALA A 55 -26.26 4.45 0.64
C ALA A 55 -27.45 3.48 0.88
N ARG A 56 -27.83 2.68 -0.11
CA ARG A 56 -28.94 1.73 0.01
C ARG A 56 -28.54 0.43 0.70
N ASN A 57 -27.31 -0.05 0.50
CA ASN A 57 -26.85 -1.37 0.95
C ASN A 57 -25.74 -1.32 2.01
N VAL A 58 -25.19 -0.15 2.33
CA VAL A 58 -24.10 -0.03 3.33
C VAL A 58 -24.52 -0.56 4.72
N LYS A 59 -25.80 -0.48 5.07
CA LYS A 59 -26.37 -1.01 6.32
C LYS A 59 -26.38 -2.54 6.39
N ASP A 60 -26.29 -3.21 5.25
CA ASP A 60 -26.36 -4.67 5.12
C ASP A 60 -24.98 -5.32 5.08
N LEU A 61 -23.91 -4.51 5.20
CA LEU A 61 -22.53 -5.01 5.23
C LEU A 61 -22.31 -5.94 6.42
N LYS A 62 -21.62 -7.05 6.14
CA LYS A 62 -21.19 -8.02 7.15
C LYS A 62 -19.69 -8.17 7.09
N VAL A 63 -19.08 -8.46 8.26
CA VAL A 63 -17.67 -8.81 8.32
C VAL A 63 -17.47 -10.15 7.62
N ALA A 64 -16.72 -10.15 6.50
CA ALA A 64 -16.41 -11.38 5.78
C ALA A 64 -15.38 -12.23 6.53
N TRP A 65 -14.33 -11.60 7.02
CA TRP A 65 -13.28 -12.25 7.82
C TRP A 65 -12.58 -11.22 8.72
N ARG A 66 -11.80 -11.71 9.67
CA ARG A 66 -10.93 -10.91 10.54
C ARG A 66 -9.55 -11.52 10.54
N TRP A 67 -8.54 -10.69 10.38
CA TRP A 67 -7.15 -11.07 10.52
C TRP A 67 -6.53 -10.38 11.73
N SER A 68 -5.68 -11.08 12.50
CA SER A 68 -5.09 -10.54 13.72
C SER A 68 -3.57 -10.52 13.64
N GLY A 69 -2.99 -9.35 13.92
CA GLY A 69 -1.54 -9.17 14.10
C GLY A 69 -1.06 -9.31 15.54
N ALA A 70 -1.89 -9.82 16.47
CA ALA A 70 -1.59 -9.83 17.91
C ALA A 70 -0.31 -10.61 18.28
N ASN A 71 0.07 -11.61 17.49
CA ASN A 71 1.23 -12.48 17.74
C ASN A 71 2.51 -12.06 17.00
N PHE A 72 2.60 -10.81 16.56
CA PHE A 72 3.73 -10.30 15.77
C PHE A 72 4.64 -9.39 16.58
N GLY A 73 5.41 -9.98 17.46
CA GLY A 73 6.43 -9.29 18.23
C GLY A 73 6.26 -9.43 19.74
N PRO A 74 7.28 -9.04 20.52
CA PRO A 74 7.31 -9.21 21.96
C PRO A 74 6.40 -8.23 22.72
N THR A 75 5.93 -7.19 22.07
CA THR A 75 5.05 -6.18 22.64
C THR A 75 3.81 -6.00 21.77
N PRO A 76 2.66 -5.66 22.36
CA PRO A 76 1.47 -5.33 21.58
C PRO A 76 1.73 -4.19 20.60
N GLU A 77 1.09 -4.24 19.46
CA GLU A 77 1.03 -3.12 18.55
C GLU A 77 0.05 -2.08 19.09
N LEU A 78 0.58 -0.99 19.63
CA LEU A 78 -0.24 0.07 20.23
C LEU A 78 -0.78 1.07 19.20
N LYS A 79 -0.24 1.05 17.97
CA LYS A 79 -0.57 1.98 16.90
C LYS A 79 -0.42 1.30 15.54
N SER A 80 -1.53 1.07 14.86
CA SER A 80 -1.56 0.58 13.49
C SER A 80 -2.00 1.69 12.55
N GLU A 81 -1.12 2.06 11.61
CA GLU A 81 -1.38 3.06 10.57
C GLU A 81 -1.25 2.45 9.17
N ASN A 82 -1.27 1.13 9.11
CA ASN A 82 -1.01 0.39 7.89
C ASN A 82 -2.12 0.58 6.85
N THR A 83 -1.72 0.86 5.61
CA THR A 83 -2.59 0.79 4.43
C THR A 83 -2.18 -0.44 3.61
N PRO A 84 -2.99 -1.50 3.59
CA PRO A 84 -2.72 -2.66 2.76
C PRO A 84 -2.73 -2.30 1.28
N LEU A 85 -1.81 -2.87 0.49
CA LEU A 85 -1.91 -2.87 -0.96
C LEU A 85 -2.72 -4.08 -1.40
N MET A 86 -3.56 -3.92 -2.43
CA MET A 86 -4.32 -5.02 -3.04
C MET A 86 -3.89 -5.20 -4.48
N ILE A 87 -3.23 -6.33 -4.78
CA ILE A 87 -2.70 -6.66 -6.10
C ILE A 87 -2.97 -8.13 -6.40
N GLY A 88 -3.65 -8.40 -7.51
CA GLY A 88 -3.94 -9.78 -7.95
C GLY A 88 -4.72 -10.61 -6.93
N GLY A 89 -5.59 -10.00 -6.14
CA GLY A 89 -6.35 -10.68 -5.08
C GLY A 89 -5.57 -10.93 -3.79
N VAL A 90 -4.34 -10.41 -3.66
CA VAL A 90 -3.50 -10.52 -2.47
C VAL A 90 -3.40 -9.17 -1.77
N LEU A 91 -3.61 -9.16 -0.46
CA LEU A 91 -3.34 -8.00 0.39
C LEU A 91 -1.92 -8.10 0.96
N TYR A 92 -1.08 -7.11 0.65
CA TYR A 92 0.24 -6.96 1.24
C TYR A 92 0.19 -5.88 2.31
N ALA A 93 0.59 -6.23 3.51
CA ALA A 93 0.48 -5.36 4.67
C ALA A 93 1.68 -5.49 5.59
N THR A 94 1.83 -4.52 6.50
CA THR A 94 2.76 -4.61 7.63
C THR A 94 2.00 -4.83 8.92
N ALA A 95 2.59 -5.54 9.87
CA ALA A 95 1.94 -5.88 11.13
C ALA A 95 2.92 -6.00 12.30
N GLY A 96 2.43 -5.67 13.48
CA GLY A 96 3.14 -5.85 14.75
C GLY A 96 4.23 -4.84 15.02
N ALA A 97 4.77 -4.88 16.24
CA ALA A 97 5.74 -3.91 16.72
C ALA A 97 7.06 -3.93 15.92
N THR A 98 7.40 -5.05 15.31
CA THR A 98 8.64 -5.26 14.54
C THR A 98 8.48 -5.01 13.04
N ARG A 99 7.30 -4.60 12.58
CA ARG A 99 6.98 -4.34 11.16
C ARG A 99 7.20 -5.58 10.29
N ASN A 100 6.55 -6.68 10.68
CA ASN A 100 6.51 -7.87 9.84
C ASN A 100 5.74 -7.57 8.55
N VAL A 101 6.10 -8.23 7.46
CA VAL A 101 5.33 -8.16 6.21
C VAL A 101 4.48 -9.41 6.08
N VAL A 102 3.23 -9.23 5.67
CA VAL A 102 2.27 -10.32 5.50
C VAL A 102 1.62 -10.22 4.12
N ALA A 103 1.38 -11.38 3.52
CA ALA A 103 0.48 -11.52 2.37
C ALA A 103 -0.74 -12.33 2.80
N ILE A 104 -1.91 -11.82 2.45
CA ILE A 104 -3.20 -12.37 2.86
C ILE A 104 -4.07 -12.50 1.62
N ASP A 105 -4.71 -13.64 1.45
CA ASP A 105 -5.75 -13.79 0.43
C ASP A 105 -6.91 -12.83 0.72
N ALA A 106 -7.18 -11.93 -0.20
CA ALA A 106 -8.16 -10.86 0.02
C ALA A 106 -9.60 -11.38 0.15
N LYS A 107 -9.91 -12.55 -0.43
CA LYS A 107 -11.23 -13.16 -0.39
C LYS A 107 -11.50 -13.92 0.90
N SER A 108 -10.53 -14.72 1.35
CA SER A 108 -10.70 -15.63 2.51
C SER A 108 -10.14 -15.07 3.81
N GLY A 109 -9.17 -14.12 3.75
CA GLY A 109 -8.41 -13.69 4.92
C GLY A 109 -7.31 -14.67 5.33
N GLU A 110 -7.05 -15.71 4.53
CA GLU A 110 -5.99 -16.67 4.80
C GLU A 110 -4.61 -16.05 4.64
N THR A 111 -3.70 -16.33 5.57
CA THR A 111 -2.32 -15.89 5.48
C THR A 111 -1.55 -16.75 4.50
N LEU A 112 -1.07 -16.16 3.41
CA LEU A 112 -0.29 -16.86 2.39
C LEU A 112 1.17 -16.99 2.81
N TRP A 113 1.76 -15.93 3.32
CA TRP A 113 3.10 -15.95 3.91
C TRP A 113 3.31 -14.79 4.89
N ILE A 114 4.32 -14.95 5.74
CA ILE A 114 4.77 -13.94 6.70
C ILE A 114 6.28 -13.86 6.63
N TRP A 115 6.80 -12.65 6.50
CA TRP A 115 8.22 -12.37 6.67
C TRP A 115 8.45 -11.56 7.95
N ARG A 116 9.46 -11.94 8.72
CA ARG A 116 9.82 -11.29 9.99
C ARG A 116 11.24 -10.74 9.91
N PRO A 117 11.43 -9.41 10.06
CA PRO A 117 12.77 -8.85 10.11
C PRO A 117 13.50 -9.30 11.38
N ASN A 118 14.78 -9.65 11.23
CA ASN A 118 15.68 -9.81 12.36
C ASN A 118 16.78 -8.75 12.25
N GLU A 119 16.65 -7.69 13.01
CA GLU A 119 17.51 -6.50 12.92
C GLU A 119 18.43 -6.35 14.14
N GLY A 120 18.33 -7.27 15.11
CA GLY A 120 19.13 -7.22 16.33
C GLY A 120 19.05 -5.84 17.04
N ASN A 121 20.20 -5.30 17.42
CA ASN A 121 20.27 -4.00 18.10
C ASN A 121 19.78 -2.83 17.26
N ARG A 122 19.83 -2.93 15.92
CA ARG A 122 19.33 -1.88 15.03
C ARG A 122 17.82 -1.61 15.22
N PHE A 123 17.04 -2.65 15.52
CA PHE A 123 15.63 -2.49 15.89
C PHE A 123 15.49 -1.64 17.17
N ASN A 124 16.31 -1.90 18.18
CA ASN A 124 16.24 -1.19 19.47
C ASN A 124 16.57 0.30 19.32
N GLU A 125 17.52 0.63 18.46
CA GLU A 125 17.92 2.00 18.13
C GLU A 125 16.95 2.74 17.22
N GLY A 126 16.07 2.00 16.53
CA GLY A 126 15.13 2.57 15.56
C GLY A 126 14.11 3.50 16.21
N PRO A 127 13.99 4.78 15.75
CA PRO A 127 13.07 5.75 16.34
C PRO A 127 11.60 5.52 15.89
N ARG A 128 11.38 4.74 14.82
CA ARG A 128 10.08 4.52 14.19
C ARG A 128 9.71 3.04 14.18
N LYS A 129 9.35 2.51 15.35
CA LYS A 129 8.87 1.13 15.53
C LYS A 129 7.40 0.99 15.10
N MET A 130 6.76 -0.12 15.39
CA MET A 130 5.40 -0.52 15.05
C MET A 130 5.25 -0.86 13.54
N SER A 131 4.05 -1.22 13.12
CA SER A 131 3.78 -1.66 11.75
C SER A 131 4.14 -0.62 10.69
N GLY A 132 4.17 0.66 11.05
CA GLY A 132 4.32 1.73 10.08
C GLY A 132 3.11 1.83 9.16
N ARG A 133 3.31 2.33 7.92
CA ARG A 133 2.21 2.64 7.01
C ARG A 133 2.07 1.71 5.82
N GLY A 134 2.81 0.62 5.79
CA GLY A 134 2.69 -0.40 4.76
C GLY A 134 3.95 -0.64 3.95
N VAL A 135 3.78 -1.16 2.76
CA VAL A 135 4.81 -1.61 1.83
C VAL A 135 4.69 -0.91 0.49
N ALA A 136 5.69 -1.08 -0.38
CA ALA A 136 5.59 -0.75 -1.79
C ALA A 136 5.65 -2.04 -2.62
N TYR A 137 5.13 -1.99 -3.85
CA TYR A 137 5.08 -3.11 -4.76
C TYR A 137 5.65 -2.74 -6.13
N TRP A 138 6.30 -3.69 -6.77
CA TRP A 138 6.80 -3.59 -8.13
C TRP A 138 6.64 -4.91 -8.88
N SER A 139 6.41 -4.83 -10.18
CA SER A 139 6.37 -5.98 -11.07
C SER A 139 7.20 -5.72 -12.32
N GLY A 140 8.17 -6.57 -12.56
CA GLY A 140 8.96 -6.66 -13.80
C GLY A 140 8.40 -7.70 -14.76
N GLY A 141 7.19 -8.22 -14.49
CA GLY A 141 6.55 -9.27 -15.27
C GLY A 141 6.05 -10.42 -14.41
N ALA A 142 5.71 -11.54 -15.02
CA ALA A 142 5.12 -12.68 -14.32
C ALA A 142 6.05 -13.27 -13.24
N ASP A 143 7.36 -13.32 -13.52
CA ASP A 143 8.33 -14.06 -12.71
C ASP A 143 9.15 -13.16 -11.76
N ASP A 144 9.04 -11.85 -11.86
CA ASP A 144 9.75 -10.92 -10.97
C ASP A 144 8.79 -9.88 -10.37
N LYS A 145 8.18 -10.25 -9.25
CA LYS A 145 7.30 -9.40 -8.46
C LYS A 145 7.91 -9.19 -7.08
N ARG A 146 7.96 -7.96 -6.62
CA ARG A 146 8.67 -7.58 -5.40
C ARG A 146 7.83 -6.72 -4.48
N VAL A 147 7.96 -7.00 -3.19
CA VAL A 147 7.45 -6.16 -2.11
C VAL A 147 8.62 -5.51 -1.40
N PHE A 148 8.59 -4.20 -1.27
CA PHE A 148 9.61 -3.43 -0.57
C PHE A 148 9.09 -2.94 0.78
N VAL A 149 9.92 -3.05 1.80
CA VAL A 149 9.62 -2.54 3.14
C VAL A 149 10.80 -1.79 3.71
N VAL A 150 10.52 -0.62 4.29
CA VAL A 150 11.49 0.11 5.13
C VAL A 150 11.23 -0.29 6.57
N THR A 151 12.21 -0.93 7.21
CA THR A 151 12.07 -1.49 8.55
C THR A 151 12.46 -0.52 9.67
N PRO A 152 12.12 -0.80 10.94
CA PRO A 152 12.49 0.04 12.08
C PRO A 152 13.99 0.33 12.21
N GLY A 153 14.86 -0.64 11.91
CA GLY A 153 16.31 -0.48 11.90
C GLY A 153 16.84 0.35 10.75
N PHE A 154 15.95 0.89 9.91
CA PHE A 154 16.25 1.69 8.74
C PHE A 154 17.01 0.90 7.67
N PHE A 155 16.43 -0.24 7.30
CA PHE A 155 16.82 -1.04 6.15
C PHE A 155 15.72 -1.03 5.10
N LEU A 156 16.09 -1.09 3.84
CA LEU A 156 15.19 -1.34 2.71
C LEU A 156 15.34 -2.79 2.28
N TRP A 157 14.31 -3.60 2.51
CA TRP A 157 14.25 -4.99 2.07
C TRP A 157 13.47 -5.10 0.77
N SER A 158 13.91 -6.03 -0.08
CA SER A 158 13.18 -6.51 -1.26
C SER A 158 12.81 -7.97 -1.05
N LEU A 159 11.51 -8.24 -1.03
CA LEU A 159 10.94 -9.57 -0.85
C LEU A 159 10.27 -10.04 -2.14
N ASP A 160 10.38 -11.30 -2.45
CA ASP A 160 9.58 -11.92 -3.50
C ASP A 160 8.10 -11.87 -3.10
N ALA A 161 7.26 -11.30 -3.95
CA ALA A 161 5.85 -11.08 -3.63
C ALA A 161 5.04 -12.37 -3.49
N THR A 162 5.50 -13.46 -4.11
CA THR A 162 4.81 -14.76 -4.06
C THR A 162 5.17 -15.57 -2.81
N THR A 163 6.43 -15.49 -2.37
CA THR A 163 6.96 -16.35 -1.31
C THR A 163 7.30 -15.63 -0.01
N GLY A 164 7.45 -14.29 -0.05
CA GLY A 164 7.93 -13.50 1.08
C GLY A 164 9.43 -13.65 1.37
N LEU A 165 10.16 -14.41 0.56
CA LEU A 165 11.60 -14.59 0.75
C LEU A 165 12.38 -13.37 0.23
N PRO A 166 13.50 -12.99 0.88
CA PRO A 166 14.36 -11.93 0.37
C PRO A 166 14.93 -12.23 -1.02
N LYS A 167 14.86 -11.25 -1.91
CA LYS A 167 15.45 -11.29 -3.26
C LYS A 167 16.95 -11.05 -3.13
N ARG A 168 17.74 -12.13 -3.10
CA ARG A 168 19.15 -12.11 -2.72
C ARG A 168 20.04 -11.21 -3.59
N GLU A 169 19.64 -10.97 -4.83
CA GLU A 169 20.30 -10.08 -5.78
C GLU A 169 20.12 -8.58 -5.44
N PHE A 170 19.23 -8.23 -4.50
CA PHE A 170 19.01 -6.86 -4.09
C PHE A 170 19.93 -6.50 -2.92
N GLY A 171 20.81 -5.52 -3.11
CA GLY A 171 21.75 -5.06 -2.09
C GLY A 171 22.66 -6.17 -1.55
N GLU A 172 22.74 -6.30 -0.24
CA GLU A 172 23.46 -7.38 0.43
C GLU A 172 22.44 -8.46 0.86
N ALA A 173 22.31 -9.52 0.06
CA ALA A 173 21.42 -10.65 0.34
C ALA A 173 19.94 -10.28 0.56
N GLY A 174 19.41 -9.32 -0.20
CA GLY A 174 18.01 -8.89 -0.17
C GLY A 174 17.78 -7.57 0.56
N VAL A 175 18.84 -6.90 1.03
CA VAL A 175 18.71 -5.71 1.87
C VAL A 175 19.70 -4.61 1.51
N VAL A 176 19.26 -3.37 1.61
CA VAL A 176 20.08 -2.16 1.57
C VAL A 176 20.06 -1.49 2.95
N ASP A 177 21.25 -1.26 3.53
CA ASP A 177 21.38 -0.47 4.76
C ASP A 177 21.22 1.02 4.44
N LEU A 178 20.10 1.59 4.82
CA LEU A 178 19.77 2.99 4.56
C LEU A 178 20.54 3.98 5.44
N ARG A 179 21.26 3.53 6.48
CA ARG A 179 22.18 4.40 7.23
C ARG A 179 23.46 4.68 6.46
N ARG A 180 23.85 3.76 5.55
CA ARG A 180 25.03 3.97 4.71
C ARG A 180 24.81 5.13 3.75
N GLY A 181 25.81 6.00 3.61
CA GLY A 181 25.79 7.15 2.71
C GLY A 181 24.90 8.32 3.16
N LEU A 182 24.43 8.33 4.40
CA LEU A 182 23.83 9.54 4.97
C LEU A 182 24.89 10.59 5.20
N ARG A 183 24.54 11.85 4.93
CA ARG A 183 25.43 13.02 5.12
C ARG A 183 25.42 13.49 6.59
N GLY A 184 26.56 13.90 7.10
CA GLY A 184 26.73 14.42 8.45
C GLY A 184 27.23 13.37 9.44
N PRO A 185 27.24 13.67 10.76
CA PRO A 185 27.69 12.75 11.77
C PRO A 185 26.85 11.48 11.77
N THR A 186 27.49 10.34 11.64
CA THR A 186 26.83 9.02 11.56
C THR A 186 26.87 8.27 12.89
N GLU A 187 27.54 8.80 13.88
CA GLU A 187 27.53 8.30 15.25
C GLU A 187 26.21 8.69 15.90
N HIS A 188 25.44 7.74 16.37
CA HIS A 188 24.12 7.96 17.00
C HIS A 188 23.03 8.53 16.07
N ILE A 189 22.99 8.07 14.80
CA ILE A 189 21.95 8.50 13.88
C ILE A 189 20.58 7.98 14.31
N GLU A 190 19.71 8.88 14.73
CA GLU A 190 18.28 8.61 14.84
C GLU A 190 17.62 8.70 13.46
N ALA A 191 17.90 7.75 12.59
CA ALA A 191 17.28 7.66 11.28
C ALA A 191 16.29 6.49 11.22
N GLY A 192 15.11 6.74 10.67
CA GLY A 192 14.08 5.73 10.46
C GLY A 192 12.96 6.27 9.59
N SER A 193 12.04 5.44 9.20
CA SER A 193 10.82 5.85 8.52
C SER A 193 9.65 4.97 8.95
N SER A 194 8.47 5.57 9.13
CA SER A 194 7.21 4.83 9.19
C SER A 194 6.47 4.83 7.85
N SER A 195 6.90 5.69 6.92
CA SER A 195 6.31 5.73 5.58
C SER A 195 6.83 4.57 4.73
N PRO A 196 5.99 3.98 3.88
CA PRO A 196 6.45 3.04 2.89
C PRO A 196 7.39 3.74 1.89
N ALA A 197 8.21 2.97 1.19
CA ALA A 197 8.82 3.44 -0.03
C ALA A 197 7.75 3.70 -1.09
N ILE A 198 8.09 4.41 -2.16
CA ILE A 198 7.26 4.51 -3.37
C ILE A 198 8.04 3.98 -4.56
N VAL A 199 7.36 3.32 -5.49
CA VAL A 199 7.98 2.82 -6.71
C VAL A 199 7.47 3.61 -7.90
N VAL A 200 8.40 4.10 -8.72
CA VAL A 200 8.11 4.78 -9.98
C VAL A 200 8.99 4.18 -11.07
N GLY A 201 8.39 3.50 -12.02
CA GLY A 201 9.13 2.71 -13.01
C GLY A 201 10.00 1.66 -12.33
N ASP A 202 11.29 1.64 -12.64
CA ASP A 202 12.27 0.72 -12.05
C ASP A 202 13.05 1.33 -10.87
N VAL A 203 12.50 2.34 -10.22
CA VAL A 203 13.13 3.02 -9.08
C VAL A 203 12.28 2.91 -7.83
N VAL A 204 12.85 2.36 -6.76
CA VAL A 204 12.28 2.42 -5.42
C VAL A 204 12.83 3.63 -4.67
N ILE A 205 11.95 4.53 -4.25
CA ILE A 205 12.28 5.81 -3.65
C ILE A 205 11.99 5.75 -2.16
N VAL A 206 12.99 6.09 -1.37
CA VAL A 206 12.86 6.17 0.09
C VAL A 206 12.98 7.62 0.54
N GLY A 207 11.94 8.09 1.22
CA GLY A 207 11.95 9.39 1.87
C GLY A 207 12.67 9.34 3.23
N PRO A 208 13.18 10.49 3.68
CA PRO A 208 13.82 10.57 4.98
C PRO A 208 12.80 10.62 6.10
N ALA A 209 13.17 10.10 7.26
CA ALA A 209 12.53 10.43 8.51
C ALA A 209 13.57 10.57 9.60
N GLY A 210 13.73 11.77 10.11
CA GLY A 210 14.55 12.07 11.26
C GLY A 210 13.86 11.71 12.57
N GLY A 211 14.53 12.05 13.66
CA GLY A 211 14.06 11.83 15.01
C GLY A 211 12.63 12.27 15.26
N ILE A 212 12.01 11.70 16.27
CA ILE A 212 10.63 11.95 16.63
C ILE A 212 10.49 13.41 17.09
N GLY A 213 9.52 14.10 16.53
CA GLY A 213 9.14 15.50 16.58
C GLY A 213 9.21 16.34 17.85
N ALA A 214 9.86 15.87 18.92
CA ALA A 214 10.07 16.62 20.15
C ALA A 214 11.51 17.09 20.36
N ARG A 215 12.45 16.68 19.50
CA ARG A 215 13.85 17.16 19.60
C ARG A 215 14.06 18.32 18.65
N MET A 216 14.69 19.38 19.14
CA MET A 216 15.07 20.52 18.32
C MET A 216 16.02 20.06 17.19
N SER A 217 15.76 20.51 15.98
CA SER A 217 16.67 20.27 14.85
C SER A 217 18.06 20.83 15.17
N SER A 218 19.09 20.04 14.91
CA SER A 218 20.48 20.43 15.11
C SER A 218 21.22 20.48 13.78
N LYS A 219 22.11 21.44 13.62
CA LYS A 219 23.00 21.52 12.45
C LYS A 219 23.96 20.34 12.37
N THR A 220 24.16 19.62 13.48
CA THR A 220 25.03 18.46 13.58
C THR A 220 24.32 17.13 13.39
N GLN A 221 23.00 17.12 13.13
CA GLN A 221 22.28 15.90 12.81
C GLN A 221 22.60 15.40 11.40
N ALA A 222 22.50 14.10 11.20
CA ALA A 222 22.56 13.51 9.87
C ALA A 222 21.51 14.15 8.96
N LYS A 223 21.90 14.50 7.75
CA LYS A 223 21.00 15.05 6.73
C LYS A 223 20.26 13.88 6.08
N LEU A 224 18.96 14.01 6.04
CA LEU A 224 18.06 12.96 5.61
C LEU A 224 17.58 13.28 4.22
N ASP A 225 18.26 12.71 3.25
CA ASP A 225 18.01 12.94 1.85
C ASP A 225 16.99 11.95 1.29
N VAL A 226 16.27 12.34 0.23
CA VAL A 226 15.46 11.42 -0.56
C VAL A 226 16.38 10.66 -1.51
N ARG A 227 16.25 9.33 -1.56
CA ARG A 227 17.13 8.49 -2.35
C ARG A 227 16.35 7.52 -3.21
N GLY A 228 16.79 7.38 -4.48
CA GLY A 228 16.26 6.42 -5.43
C GLY A 228 17.23 5.26 -5.64
N PHE A 229 16.69 4.04 -5.55
CA PHE A 229 17.45 2.80 -5.73
C PHE A 229 16.84 1.99 -6.88
N ASP A 230 17.67 1.28 -7.61
CA ASP A 230 17.23 0.32 -8.61
C ASP A 230 16.43 -0.81 -7.96
N VAL A 231 15.24 -1.10 -8.46
CA VAL A 231 14.31 -2.09 -7.86
C VAL A 231 14.84 -3.52 -7.88
N ARG A 232 15.75 -3.87 -8.81
CA ARG A 232 16.29 -5.22 -8.95
C ARG A 232 17.54 -5.43 -8.12
N THR A 233 18.42 -4.45 -8.14
CA THR A 233 19.78 -4.59 -7.57
C THR A 233 19.98 -3.87 -6.25
N GLY A 234 19.10 -2.92 -5.90
CA GLY A 234 19.30 -2.06 -4.72
C GLY A 234 20.43 -1.04 -4.87
N LYS A 235 20.99 -0.89 -6.07
CA LYS A 235 22.01 0.12 -6.33
C LYS A 235 21.43 1.51 -6.19
N LEU A 236 22.11 2.40 -5.45
CA LEU A 236 21.76 3.81 -5.37
C LEU A 236 21.92 4.45 -6.77
N LEU A 237 20.84 5.00 -7.29
CA LEU A 237 20.81 5.66 -8.60
C LEU A 237 21.01 7.18 -8.47
N TRP A 238 20.36 7.78 -7.47
CA TRP A 238 20.42 9.22 -7.22
C TRP A 238 20.08 9.56 -5.76
N THR A 239 20.53 10.73 -5.35
CA THR A 239 20.19 11.35 -4.07
C THR A 239 19.67 12.76 -4.32
N PHE A 240 18.54 13.11 -3.74
CA PHE A 240 18.05 14.47 -3.67
C PHE A 240 18.35 15.04 -2.28
N HIS A 241 19.17 16.07 -2.24
CA HIS A 241 19.56 16.73 -1.02
C HIS A 241 18.42 17.63 -0.52
N THR A 242 17.77 17.26 0.58
CA THR A 242 16.72 18.09 1.20
C THR A 242 17.25 19.37 1.82
N ILE A 243 18.54 19.36 2.19
CA ILE A 243 19.32 20.54 2.58
C ILE A 243 20.44 20.67 1.54
N PRO A 244 20.36 21.66 0.62
CA PRO A 244 21.32 21.80 -0.46
C PRO A 244 22.75 21.96 0.04
N GLU A 245 23.71 21.57 -0.78
CA GLU A 245 25.14 21.81 -0.59
C GLU A 245 25.60 23.02 -1.41
N LYS A 246 26.78 23.52 -1.07
CA LYS A 246 27.36 24.67 -1.80
C LYS A 246 27.46 24.37 -3.30
N GLY A 247 26.82 25.19 -4.10
CA GLY A 247 26.76 25.04 -5.54
C GLY A 247 25.50 24.37 -6.08
N GLU A 248 24.63 23.87 -5.20
CA GLU A 248 23.32 23.32 -5.58
C GLU A 248 22.24 24.41 -5.59
N LEU A 249 21.17 24.14 -6.35
CA LEU A 249 19.99 25.00 -6.39
C LEU A 249 19.35 25.08 -4.99
N GLY A 250 19.18 26.30 -4.50
CA GLY A 250 18.56 26.56 -3.20
C GLY A 250 19.54 26.67 -2.02
N TYR A 251 20.86 26.62 -2.28
CA TYR A 251 21.89 26.83 -1.26
C TYR A 251 21.96 28.30 -0.82
#